data_526258379908818a35f6acb4b5e8b135
#
_entry.id   526258379908818a35f6acb4b5e8b135
#
_cell.length_a   1.000
_cell.length_b   1.000
_cell.length_c   1.000
_cell.angle_alpha   90.00
_cell.angle_beta   90.00
_cell.angle_gamma   90.00
#
_symmetry.space_group_name_H-M   'P 1'
#
loop_
_entity.id
_entity.type
_entity.pdbx_description
1 polymer ?
#
loop_
_entity_poly.entity_id
_entity_poly.type
_entity_poly.pdbx_seq_one_letter_code
_entity_poly.pdbx_strand_id
1 'polypeptide(L)'
;HDQSSAASDVYKRQQKGRTDSVKLKHNANPAAVKGKRIVLVDDSIVRGTTSRKIVTMMRNAGAAEVHMRIASPPTTHPCFYGVDTPSQDQLIAARMTVDEIAAEIGVDSLAFITVDGMYKAIGDMARNEDQPQFCDACFTGDYPIRLASGLSAKRVSHGGSK
;
A
#
# COMPACT_ATOMS: atom_id res chain seq x y z
N HIS A 1 -37.20 6.86 16.34
CA HIS A 1 -36.06 7.79 16.21
C HIS A 1 -34.83 7.31 16.97
N ASP A 2 -34.31 6.08 16.72
CA ASP A 2 -33.05 5.67 17.37
C ASP A 2 -32.26 4.57 16.65
N GLN A 3 -32.46 4.37 15.35
CA GLN A 3 -31.69 3.37 14.59
C GLN A 3 -30.41 3.93 13.91
N SER A 4 -30.24 5.24 13.86
CA SER A 4 -29.09 5.89 13.23
C SER A 4 -27.83 5.91 14.12
N SER A 5 -28.00 5.92 15.45
CA SER A 5 -26.88 5.99 16.40
C SER A 5 -26.14 4.64 16.55
N ALA A 6 -26.89 3.53 16.59
CA ALA A 6 -26.34 2.20 16.80
C ALA A 6 -25.40 1.75 15.64
N ALA A 7 -25.79 2.00 14.39
CA ALA A 7 -24.96 1.68 13.23
C ALA A 7 -23.67 2.52 13.20
N SER A 8 -23.73 3.81 13.56
CA SER A 8 -22.58 4.69 13.68
C SER A 8 -21.63 4.24 14.79
N ASP A 9 -22.15 3.76 15.91
CA ASP A 9 -21.35 3.28 17.04
C ASP A 9 -20.69 1.93 16.77
N VAL A 10 -21.36 1.02 16.05
CA VAL A 10 -20.78 -0.24 15.60
C VAL A 10 -19.64 0.02 14.61
N TYR A 11 -19.83 0.94 13.66
CA TYR A 11 -18.77 1.32 12.70
C TYR A 11 -17.55 1.97 13.39
N LYS A 12 -17.77 2.86 14.35
CA LYS A 12 -16.71 3.46 15.15
C LYS A 12 -15.96 2.44 16.01
N ARG A 13 -16.66 1.45 16.59
CA ARG A 13 -16.04 0.35 17.35
C ARG A 13 -15.21 -0.57 16.44
N GLN A 14 -15.68 -0.87 15.23
CA GLN A 14 -14.93 -1.66 14.26
C GLN A 14 -13.68 -0.93 13.77
N GLN A 15 -13.73 0.39 13.56
CA GLN A 15 -12.54 1.17 13.21
C GLN A 15 -11.56 1.24 14.39
N LYS A 16 -12.04 1.43 15.62
CA LYS A 16 -11.20 1.43 16.82
C LYS A 16 -10.55 0.07 17.05
N GLY A 17 -11.29 -1.04 16.87
CA GLY A 17 -10.75 -2.40 16.97
C GLY A 17 -9.69 -2.70 15.90
N ARG A 18 -9.82 -2.18 14.66
CA ARG A 18 -8.79 -2.30 13.62
C ARG A 18 -7.55 -1.47 13.95
N THR A 19 -7.71 -0.28 14.54
CA THR A 19 -6.59 0.57 14.94
C THR A 19 -5.84 -0.03 16.13
N ASP A 20 -6.54 -0.63 17.08
CA ASP A 20 -5.96 -1.27 18.25
C ASP A 20 -5.32 -2.63 17.91
N SER A 21 -5.86 -3.38 16.94
CA SER A 21 -5.24 -4.63 16.46
C SER A 21 -3.94 -4.39 15.70
N VAL A 22 -3.76 -3.25 15.03
CA VAL A 22 -2.48 -2.85 14.42
C VAL A 22 -1.46 -2.49 15.51
N LYS A 23 -1.88 -1.88 16.61
CA LYS A 23 -0.99 -1.61 17.78
C LYS A 23 -0.51 -2.89 18.45
N LEU A 24 -1.33 -3.95 18.46
CA LEU A 24 -0.97 -5.24 19.05
C LEU A 24 -0.09 -6.11 18.15
N LYS A 25 -0.13 -5.90 16.82
CA LYS A 25 0.61 -6.73 15.84
C LYS A 25 2.04 -6.26 15.61
N HIS A 26 2.34 -4.98 15.83
CA HIS A 26 3.66 -4.41 15.57
C HIS A 26 4.09 -3.59 16.79
N ASN A 27 5.05 -4.10 17.52
CA ASN A 27 5.69 -3.36 18.60
C ASN A 27 7.18 -3.26 18.31
N ALA A 28 7.69 -2.03 18.16
CA ALA A 28 9.11 -1.85 17.99
C ALA A 28 9.84 -2.23 19.29
N ASN A 29 10.90 -3.04 19.16
CA ASN A 29 11.78 -3.29 20.29
C ASN A 29 12.77 -2.12 20.44
N PRO A 30 12.64 -1.24 21.46
CA PRO A 30 13.51 -0.08 21.61
C PRO A 30 14.99 -0.46 21.74
N ALA A 31 15.31 -1.60 22.40
CA ALA A 31 16.70 -2.07 22.53
C ALA A 31 17.33 -2.43 21.19
N ALA A 32 16.52 -2.88 20.23
CA ALA A 32 17.01 -3.21 18.89
C ALA A 32 17.11 -1.99 17.96
N VAL A 33 16.35 -0.92 18.23
CA VAL A 33 16.10 0.20 17.28
C VAL A 33 16.80 1.50 17.72
N LYS A 34 16.86 1.77 19.03
CA LYS A 34 17.34 3.06 19.56
C LYS A 34 18.75 3.42 19.06
N GLY A 35 18.86 4.63 18.49
CA GLY A 35 20.10 5.19 17.96
C GLY A 35 20.60 4.54 16.66
N LYS A 36 19.86 3.61 16.07
CA LYS A 36 20.28 2.91 14.86
C LYS A 36 19.64 3.48 13.59
N ARG A 37 20.35 3.29 12.48
CA ARG A 37 19.81 3.41 11.13
C ARG A 37 19.15 2.08 10.78
N ILE A 38 17.88 2.10 10.47
CA ILE A 38 17.11 0.87 10.19
C ILE A 38 16.60 0.87 8.74
N VAL A 39 16.53 -0.31 8.16
CA VAL A 39 15.89 -0.55 6.88
C VAL A 39 14.63 -1.39 7.14
N LEU A 40 13.49 -0.84 6.81
CA LEU A 40 12.21 -1.56 6.79
C LEU A 40 12.00 -2.13 5.39
N VAL A 41 11.66 -3.40 5.32
CA VAL A 41 11.25 -4.06 4.08
C VAL A 41 9.77 -4.41 4.19
N ASP A 42 8.98 -4.01 3.19
CA ASP A 42 7.53 -4.28 3.15
C ASP A 42 7.16 -4.77 1.75
N ASP A 43 6.01 -5.43 1.61
CA ASP A 43 5.55 -5.98 0.33
C ASP A 43 5.04 -4.89 -0.61
N SER A 44 4.25 -3.94 -0.11
CA SER A 44 3.64 -2.90 -0.93
C SER A 44 3.22 -1.66 -0.13
N ILE A 45 3.11 -0.52 -0.81
CA ILE A 45 2.46 0.69 -0.27
C ILE A 45 1.23 0.99 -1.12
N VAL A 46 0.05 0.93 -0.49
CA VAL A 46 -1.23 1.21 -1.17
C VAL A 46 -1.71 2.63 -0.85
N ARG A 47 -2.06 2.89 0.42
CA ARG A 47 -2.52 4.22 0.90
C ARG A 47 -1.46 4.98 1.70
N GLY A 48 -0.37 4.33 2.09
CA GLY A 48 0.67 4.90 2.94
C GLY A 48 0.34 4.99 4.44
N THR A 49 -0.91 4.78 4.84
CA THR A 49 -1.35 4.94 6.24
C THR A 49 -0.70 3.94 7.20
N THR A 50 -0.53 2.69 6.78
CA THR A 50 0.15 1.63 7.56
C THR A 50 1.63 1.94 7.67
N SER A 51 2.28 2.26 6.55
CA SER A 51 3.71 2.59 6.49
C SER A 51 4.03 3.79 7.40
N ARG A 52 3.22 4.86 7.36
CA ARG A 52 3.38 6.02 8.26
C ARG A 52 3.31 5.62 9.74
N LYS A 53 2.35 4.75 10.11
CA LYS A 53 2.23 4.27 11.50
C LYS A 53 3.45 3.48 11.94
N ILE A 54 3.96 2.59 11.08
CA ILE A 54 5.16 1.78 11.35
C ILE A 54 6.38 2.71 11.51
N VAL A 55 6.58 3.66 10.59
CA VAL A 55 7.67 4.62 10.65
C VAL A 55 7.61 5.46 11.93
N THR A 56 6.43 5.99 12.28
CA THR A 56 6.22 6.73 13.53
C THR A 56 6.56 5.88 14.74
N MET A 57 6.19 4.62 14.75
CA MET A 57 6.51 3.68 15.84
C MET A 57 8.03 3.47 15.98
N MET A 58 8.76 3.33 14.84
CA MET A 58 10.22 3.19 14.84
C MET A 58 10.92 4.46 15.33
N ARG A 59 10.44 5.64 14.91
CA ARG A 59 10.94 6.94 15.39
C ARG A 59 10.71 7.09 16.90
N ASN A 60 9.52 6.75 17.39
CA ASN A 60 9.19 6.79 18.83
C ASN A 60 10.03 5.81 19.65
N ALA A 61 10.46 4.68 19.07
CA ALA A 61 11.40 3.75 19.67
C ALA A 61 12.85 4.23 19.64
N GLY A 62 13.12 5.41 19.03
CA GLY A 62 14.43 6.06 19.01
C GLY A 62 15.31 5.72 17.83
N ALA A 63 14.77 5.25 16.70
CA ALA A 63 15.54 5.10 15.46
C ALA A 63 16.19 6.43 15.04
N ALA A 64 17.47 6.41 14.70
CA ALA A 64 18.18 7.57 14.19
C ALA A 64 17.78 7.88 12.74
N GLU A 65 17.69 6.85 11.91
CA GLU A 65 17.21 6.93 10.53
C GLU A 65 16.28 5.75 10.23
N VAL A 66 15.28 5.99 9.36
CA VAL A 66 14.34 4.97 8.87
C VAL A 66 14.33 5.00 7.35
N HIS A 67 14.82 3.95 6.74
CA HIS A 67 14.81 3.74 5.31
C HIS A 67 13.78 2.67 4.95
N MET A 68 13.05 2.83 3.85
CA MET A 68 12.04 1.84 3.45
C MET A 68 12.33 1.28 2.05
N ARG A 69 12.17 -0.04 1.91
CA ARG A 69 12.37 -0.78 0.66
C ARG A 69 11.15 -1.63 0.40
N ILE A 70 10.53 -1.42 -0.76
CA ILE A 70 9.26 -2.05 -1.10
C ILE A 70 9.51 -3.11 -2.18
N ALA A 71 9.03 -4.33 -1.90
CA ALA A 71 9.21 -5.50 -2.76
C ALA A 71 8.24 -5.56 -3.96
N SER A 72 7.39 -4.56 -4.13
CA SER A 72 6.59 -4.34 -5.33
C SER A 72 6.97 -3.03 -6.02
N PRO A 73 6.67 -2.88 -7.32
CA PRO A 73 6.63 -1.56 -7.97
C PRO A 73 5.55 -0.66 -7.35
N PRO A 74 5.57 0.66 -7.60
CA PRO A 74 4.50 1.55 -7.15
C PRO A 74 3.14 1.11 -7.68
N THR A 75 2.17 0.91 -6.78
CA THR A 75 0.80 0.53 -7.15
C THR A 75 0.03 1.78 -7.60
N THR A 76 -0.13 1.94 -8.90
CA THR A 76 -0.73 3.13 -9.52
C THR A 76 -2.14 2.90 -10.07
N HIS A 77 -2.55 1.65 -10.22
CA HIS A 77 -3.83 1.25 -10.79
C HIS A 77 -4.56 0.24 -9.90
N PRO A 78 -5.91 0.28 -9.84
CA PRO A 78 -6.68 -0.70 -9.10
C PRO A 78 -6.64 -2.08 -9.76
N CYS A 79 -6.81 -3.14 -8.99
CA CYS A 79 -6.98 -4.49 -9.53
C CYS A 79 -8.46 -4.75 -9.87
N PHE A 80 -8.70 -5.38 -11.04
CA PHE A 80 -10.04 -5.82 -11.45
C PHE A 80 -10.17 -7.35 -11.45
N TYR A 81 -9.14 -8.08 -11.00
CA TYR A 81 -9.05 -9.54 -11.12
C TYR A 81 -9.03 -10.29 -9.77
N GLY A 82 -9.47 -9.63 -8.71
CA GLY A 82 -9.71 -10.31 -7.43
C GLY A 82 -8.87 -9.82 -6.25
N VAL A 83 -7.85 -8.99 -6.45
CA VAL A 83 -7.16 -8.33 -5.34
C VAL A 83 -7.98 -7.12 -4.88
N ASP A 84 -8.28 -7.05 -3.59
CA ASP A 84 -9.01 -5.92 -3.02
C ASP A 84 -8.13 -4.68 -2.92
N THR A 85 -8.07 -3.91 -4.01
CA THR A 85 -7.41 -2.61 -4.06
C THR A 85 -8.44 -1.48 -3.98
N PRO A 86 -8.09 -0.34 -3.39
CA PRO A 86 -8.97 0.83 -3.40
C PRO A 86 -9.07 1.44 -4.81
N SER A 87 -9.97 2.42 -4.97
CA SER A 87 -10.03 3.26 -6.17
C SER A 87 -8.71 4.02 -6.40
N GLN A 88 -8.42 4.36 -7.64
CA GLN A 88 -7.14 4.96 -8.05
C GLN A 88 -6.82 6.25 -7.30
N ASP A 89 -7.83 7.06 -6.98
CA ASP A 89 -7.68 8.28 -6.20
C ASP A 89 -7.19 8.04 -4.75
N GLN A 90 -7.34 6.82 -4.25
CA GLN A 90 -6.86 6.41 -2.93
C GLN A 90 -5.48 5.72 -2.97
N LEU A 91 -4.96 5.41 -4.16
CA LEU A 91 -3.61 4.88 -4.34
C LEU A 91 -2.61 6.03 -4.22
N ILE A 92 -1.71 5.94 -3.23
CA ILE A 92 -0.77 7.04 -2.98
C ILE A 92 0.16 7.25 -4.18
N ALA A 93 0.64 6.17 -4.81
CA ALA A 93 1.54 6.22 -5.95
C ALA A 93 0.86 6.64 -7.28
N ALA A 94 -0.47 6.71 -7.33
CA ALA A 94 -1.20 7.31 -8.46
C ALA A 94 -1.24 8.84 -8.40
N ARG A 95 -0.85 9.46 -7.27
CA ARG A 95 -1.00 10.89 -7.00
C ARG A 95 0.30 11.58 -6.61
N MET A 96 1.27 10.83 -6.14
CA MET A 96 2.51 11.34 -5.56
C MET A 96 3.72 10.65 -6.18
N THR A 97 4.80 11.38 -6.34
CA THR A 97 6.12 10.85 -6.66
C THR A 97 6.70 10.06 -5.49
N VAL A 98 7.76 9.29 -5.74
CA VAL A 98 8.43 8.52 -4.68
C VAL A 98 8.96 9.43 -3.57
N ASP A 99 9.50 10.59 -3.91
CA ASP A 99 10.03 11.55 -2.93
C ASP A 99 8.91 12.17 -2.08
N GLU A 100 7.76 12.49 -2.69
CA GLU A 100 6.58 12.98 -1.97
C GLU A 100 6.01 11.90 -1.05
N ILE A 101 5.97 10.63 -1.49
CA ILE A 101 5.56 9.51 -0.65
C ILE A 101 6.53 9.34 0.53
N ALA A 102 7.84 9.43 0.29
CA ALA A 102 8.84 9.34 1.34
C ALA A 102 8.63 10.42 2.42
N ALA A 103 8.40 11.67 2.00
CA ALA A 103 8.08 12.78 2.89
C ALA A 103 6.77 12.54 3.65
N GLU A 104 5.72 12.08 2.97
CA GLU A 104 4.39 11.83 3.53
C GLU A 104 4.40 10.74 4.60
N ILE A 105 5.18 9.65 4.42
CA ILE A 105 5.29 8.56 5.40
C ILE A 105 6.38 8.82 6.46
N GLY A 106 7.26 9.82 6.24
CA GLY A 106 8.26 10.27 7.21
C GLY A 106 9.56 9.45 7.25
N VAL A 107 9.95 8.84 6.11
CA VAL A 107 11.22 8.09 5.99
C VAL A 107 12.35 8.96 5.45
N ASP A 108 13.59 8.58 5.77
CA ASP A 108 14.78 9.25 5.24
C ASP A 108 15.08 8.84 3.80
N SER A 109 14.66 7.65 3.38
CA SER A 109 14.67 7.24 1.98
C SER A 109 13.65 6.14 1.70
N LEU A 110 13.09 6.18 0.50
CA LEU A 110 12.14 5.21 -0.03
C LEU A 110 12.65 4.71 -1.39
N ALA A 111 12.56 3.39 -1.61
CA ALA A 111 12.74 2.81 -2.94
C ALA A 111 11.80 1.62 -3.13
N PHE A 112 11.29 1.50 -4.33
CA PHE A 112 10.50 0.38 -4.80
C PHE A 112 11.35 -0.48 -5.74
N ILE A 113 11.06 -1.77 -5.82
CA ILE A 113 11.59 -2.58 -6.91
C ILE A 113 10.99 -2.08 -8.24
N THR A 114 11.74 -2.16 -9.33
CA THR A 114 11.20 -1.87 -10.67
C THR A 114 10.39 -3.06 -11.18
N VAL A 115 9.54 -2.85 -12.18
CA VAL A 115 8.81 -3.95 -12.86
C VAL A 115 9.80 -5.00 -13.36
N ASP A 116 10.85 -4.60 -14.09
CA ASP A 116 11.89 -5.52 -14.55
C ASP A 116 12.66 -6.20 -13.40
N GLY A 117 12.88 -5.47 -12.30
CA GLY A 117 13.50 -6.03 -11.10
C GLY A 117 12.65 -7.13 -10.48
N MET A 118 11.33 -6.97 -10.50
CA MET A 118 10.38 -7.98 -10.04
C MET A 118 10.43 -9.24 -10.94
N TYR A 119 10.42 -9.08 -12.27
CA TYR A 119 10.56 -10.20 -13.21
C TYR A 119 11.90 -10.92 -13.02
N LYS A 120 12.99 -10.19 -12.86
CA LYS A 120 14.31 -10.78 -12.57
C LYS A 120 14.35 -11.57 -11.26
N ALA A 121 13.64 -11.12 -10.24
CA ALA A 121 13.57 -11.80 -8.94
C ALA A 121 12.90 -13.18 -9.01
N ILE A 122 12.02 -13.40 -9.99
CA ILE A 122 11.35 -14.69 -10.23
C ILE A 122 12.00 -15.53 -11.33
N GLY A 123 13.13 -15.09 -11.87
CA GLY A 123 13.93 -15.86 -12.81
C GLY A 123 13.81 -15.45 -14.29
N ASP A 124 13.00 -14.44 -14.61
CA ASP A 124 12.90 -13.89 -15.95
C ASP A 124 13.94 -12.79 -16.20
N MET A 125 14.27 -12.56 -17.48
CA MET A 125 15.23 -11.50 -17.85
C MET A 125 14.66 -10.10 -17.65
N ALA A 126 13.41 -9.89 -18.08
CA ALA A 126 12.64 -8.66 -18.01
C ALA A 126 11.17 -8.93 -18.36
N ARG A 127 10.31 -7.93 -18.19
CA ARG A 127 8.94 -7.96 -18.70
C ARG A 127 8.95 -8.09 -20.23
N ASN A 128 8.16 -9.02 -20.78
CA ASN A 128 7.87 -9.03 -22.21
C ASN A 128 6.71 -8.06 -22.49
N GLU A 129 6.98 -6.96 -23.19
CA GLU A 129 6.00 -5.91 -23.47
C GLU A 129 4.86 -6.37 -24.39
N ASP A 130 5.14 -7.29 -25.32
CA ASP A 130 4.14 -7.80 -26.26
C ASP A 130 3.23 -8.87 -25.61
N GLN A 131 3.79 -9.67 -24.72
CA GLN A 131 3.09 -10.75 -24.03
C GLN A 131 3.63 -10.91 -22.59
N PRO A 132 3.14 -10.12 -21.64
CA PRO A 132 3.56 -10.24 -20.24
C PRO A 132 3.26 -11.64 -19.71
N GLN A 133 4.26 -12.24 -19.05
CA GLN A 133 4.14 -13.60 -18.49
C GLN A 133 3.22 -13.64 -17.25
N PHE A 134 3.09 -12.51 -16.55
CA PHE A 134 2.30 -12.36 -15.34
C PHE A 134 1.43 -11.11 -15.41
N CYS A 135 0.32 -11.10 -14.66
CA CYS A 135 -0.50 -9.91 -14.54
C CYS A 135 0.19 -8.89 -13.62
N ASP A 136 0.61 -7.78 -14.19
CA ASP A 136 1.25 -6.64 -13.52
C ASP A 136 0.46 -5.33 -13.68
N ALA A 137 -0.81 -5.43 -14.06
CA ALA A 137 -1.67 -4.31 -14.41
C ALA A 137 -1.81 -3.24 -13.30
N CYS A 138 -1.73 -3.63 -12.02
CA CYS A 138 -1.77 -2.67 -10.91
C CYS A 138 -0.54 -1.76 -10.85
N PHE A 139 0.57 -2.13 -11.51
CA PHE A 139 1.79 -1.34 -11.60
C PHE A 139 1.89 -0.61 -12.94
N THR A 140 1.50 -1.27 -14.04
CA THR A 140 1.70 -0.79 -15.41
C THR A 140 0.47 -0.14 -16.03
N GLY A 141 -0.75 -0.48 -15.57
CA GLY A 141 -2.01 -0.11 -16.21
C GLY A 141 -2.35 -0.96 -17.43
N ASP A 142 -1.51 -1.94 -17.76
CA ASP A 142 -1.69 -2.83 -18.91
C ASP A 142 -2.53 -4.05 -18.49
N TYR A 143 -3.85 -3.93 -18.69
CA TYR A 143 -4.80 -4.97 -18.30
C TYR A 143 -4.91 -6.05 -19.38
N PRO A 144 -4.70 -7.35 -19.05
CA PRO A 144 -4.76 -8.44 -20.02
C PRO A 144 -6.13 -8.61 -20.68
N ILE A 145 -7.20 -8.14 -20.05
CA ILE A 145 -8.54 -8.09 -20.64
C ILE A 145 -8.95 -6.62 -20.72
N ARG A 146 -9.33 -6.17 -21.92
CA ARG A 146 -9.81 -4.80 -22.12
C ARG A 146 -10.99 -4.53 -21.17
N LEU A 147 -10.86 -3.52 -20.33
CA LEU A 147 -11.95 -3.05 -19.51
C LEU A 147 -13.07 -2.52 -20.40
N ALA A 148 -14.33 -2.89 -20.13
CA ALA A 148 -15.48 -2.37 -20.86
C ALA A 148 -15.47 -0.84 -20.79
N SER A 149 -15.83 -0.18 -21.88
CA SER A 149 -15.92 1.28 -21.98
C SER A 149 -16.79 1.85 -20.87
N GLY A 150 -16.19 2.56 -19.93
CA GLY A 150 -16.85 3.06 -18.69
C GLY A 150 -16.23 2.54 -17.38
N LEU A 151 -15.46 1.45 -17.42
CA LEU A 151 -14.59 1.01 -16.33
C LEU A 151 -13.19 1.63 -16.51
N SER A 152 -13.12 2.94 -16.59
CA SER A 152 -11.85 3.62 -16.35
C SER A 152 -11.52 3.47 -14.87
N ALA A 153 -10.27 3.63 -14.47
CA ALA A 153 -9.68 3.42 -13.13
C ALA A 153 -10.51 3.81 -11.87
N LYS A 154 -11.78 4.22 -12.02
CA LYS A 154 -12.74 4.40 -10.95
C LYS A 154 -13.40 3.07 -10.63
N ARG A 155 -13.09 2.51 -9.49
CA ARG A 155 -13.80 1.37 -8.92
C ARG A 155 -15.30 1.68 -8.88
N VAL A 156 -16.12 0.83 -9.51
CA VAL A 156 -17.56 0.83 -9.27
C VAL A 156 -17.76 0.55 -7.78
N SER A 157 -18.24 1.54 -7.04
CA SER A 157 -18.68 1.32 -5.66
C SER A 157 -19.76 0.24 -5.72
N HIS A 158 -19.47 -0.94 -5.20
CA HIS A 158 -20.51 -1.93 -4.94
C HIS A 158 -21.43 -1.31 -3.90
N GLY A 159 -22.50 -0.71 -4.36
CA GLY A 159 -23.63 -0.38 -3.53
C GLY A 159 -24.13 -1.68 -2.94
N GLY A 160 -23.92 -1.85 -1.63
CA GLY A 160 -24.54 -2.94 -0.89
C GLY A 160 -26.04 -2.84 -1.07
N SER A 161 -26.60 -3.74 -1.86
CA SER A 161 -28.02 -4.00 -1.88
C SER A 161 -28.33 -4.98 -0.77
N LYS A 162 -29.06 -4.47 0.22
CA LYS A 162 -30.01 -5.08 1.18
C LYS A 162 -29.64 -6.42 1.80
#